data_a475be76fd34eb23bde3c595844f95e8
#
_entry.id   a475be76fd34eb23bde3c595844f95e8
#
_cell.length_a   1.000
_cell.length_b   1.000
_cell.length_c   1.000
_cell.angle_alpha   90.00
_cell.angle_beta   90.00
_cell.angle_gamma   90.00
#
_symmetry.space_group_name_H-M   'P 1'
#
loop_
_entity.id
_entity.type
_entity.pdbx_description
1 polymer ?
#
loop_
_entity_poly.entity_id
_entity_poly.type
_entity_poly.pdbx_seq_one_letter_code
_entity_poly.pdbx_strand_id
1 'polypeptide(L)' 'MNREIDIRNREHAINICKLAGKSSYEVWLSAGTTLVNAASMLSMLTMVGKTASVVARDDNDAQSFLRLVREMV' A
#
# COMPACT_ATOMS: atom_id res chain seq x y z
N MET A 1 -1.58 9.98 6.77
CA MET A 1 -0.17 9.49 6.70
C MET A 1 0.09 8.93 5.32
N ASN A 2 1.23 9.20 4.76
CA ASN A 2 1.62 8.60 3.49
C ASN A 2 3.13 8.38 3.41
N ARG A 3 3.53 7.38 2.61
CA ARG A 3 4.92 7.07 2.30
C ARG A 3 4.98 6.53 0.89
N GLU A 4 5.96 6.97 0.12
CA GLU A 4 6.14 6.56 -1.26
C GLU A 4 6.92 5.26 -1.35
N ILE A 5 6.47 4.34 -2.19
CA ILE A 5 7.16 3.07 -2.47
C ILE A 5 7.10 2.77 -3.96
N ASP A 6 8.03 1.94 -4.42
CA ASP A 6 8.02 1.41 -5.78
C ASP A 6 7.44 0.00 -5.77
N ILE A 7 6.49 -0.26 -6.66
CA ILE A 7 5.89 -1.59 -6.80
C ILE A 7 6.62 -2.27 -7.96
N ARG A 8 7.60 -3.12 -7.62
CA ARG A 8 8.61 -3.61 -8.54
C ARG A 8 8.10 -4.64 -9.53
N ASN A 9 7.27 -5.56 -9.05
CA ASN A 9 6.79 -6.68 -9.85
C ASN A 9 5.50 -7.24 -9.26
N ARG A 10 4.97 -8.29 -9.90
CA ARG A 10 3.73 -8.92 -9.51
C ARG A 10 3.78 -9.52 -8.09
N GLU A 11 4.86 -10.20 -7.77
CA GLU A 11 5.02 -10.79 -6.42
C GLU A 11 5.02 -9.72 -5.34
N HIS A 12 5.67 -8.59 -5.62
CA HIS A 12 5.69 -7.46 -4.70
C HIS A 12 4.29 -6.90 -4.48
N ALA A 13 3.52 -6.75 -5.57
CA ALA A 13 2.13 -6.27 -5.48
C ALA A 13 1.27 -7.24 -4.65
N ILE A 14 1.42 -8.54 -4.85
CA ILE A 14 0.68 -9.55 -4.09
C ILE A 14 1.04 -9.49 -2.61
N ASN A 15 2.32 -9.31 -2.29
CA ASN A 15 2.78 -9.20 -0.90
C ASN A 15 2.19 -7.95 -0.21
N ILE A 16 2.19 -6.82 -0.91
CA ILE A 16 1.59 -5.58 -0.39
C ILE A 16 0.10 -5.80 -0.11
N CYS A 17 -0.60 -6.45 -1.03
CA CYS A 17 -2.02 -6.76 -0.86
C CYS A 17 -2.28 -7.62 0.38
N LYS A 18 -1.47 -8.64 0.59
CA LYS A 18 -1.58 -9.52 1.76
C LYS A 18 -1.34 -8.76 3.05
N LEU A 19 -0.32 -7.91 3.08
CA LEU A 19 0.00 -7.10 4.26
C LEU A 19 -1.13 -6.12 4.57
N ALA A 20 -1.67 -5.47 3.55
CA ALA A 20 -2.80 -4.55 3.71
C ALA A 20 -4.03 -5.28 4.22
N GLY A 21 -4.28 -6.49 3.73
CA GLY A 21 -5.41 -7.31 4.16
C GLY A 21 -5.33 -7.76 5.62
N LYS A 22 -4.12 -7.87 6.16
CA LYS A 22 -3.90 -8.22 7.57
C LYS A 22 -3.94 -7.02 8.50
N SER A 23 -3.88 -5.81 7.94
CA SER A 23 -3.90 -4.59 8.73
C SER A 23 -5.24 -4.41 9.43
N SER A 24 -5.21 -3.85 10.63
CA SER A 24 -6.42 -3.55 11.41
C SER A 24 -7.13 -2.27 10.93
N TYR A 25 -6.55 -1.56 9.98
CA TYR A 25 -7.11 -0.34 9.40
C TYR A 25 -6.96 -0.34 7.89
N GLU A 26 -7.75 0.51 7.23
CA GLU A 26 -7.72 0.59 5.76
C GLU A 26 -6.44 1.27 5.27
N VAL A 27 -5.87 0.70 4.20
CA VAL A 27 -4.67 1.21 3.55
C VAL A 27 -4.96 1.35 2.06
N TRP A 28 -4.57 2.49 1.50
CA TRP A 28 -4.75 2.79 0.08
C TRP A 28 -3.40 3.03 -0.59
N LEU A 29 -3.40 2.90 -1.91
CA LEU A 29 -2.28 3.32 -2.73
C LEU A 29 -2.74 4.42 -3.69
N SER A 30 -1.96 5.48 -3.75
CA SER A 30 -2.22 6.63 -4.61
C SER A 30 -1.09 6.79 -5.61
N ALA A 31 -1.44 6.84 -6.90
CA ALA A 31 -0.48 7.08 -7.99
C ALA A 31 -1.12 8.03 -8.98
N GLY A 32 -0.60 9.26 -9.08
CA GLY A 32 -1.21 10.31 -9.88
C GLY A 32 -2.62 10.61 -9.40
N THR A 33 -3.59 10.45 -10.28
CA THR A 33 -5.02 10.64 -9.96
C THR A 33 -5.72 9.35 -9.55
N THR A 34 -4.99 8.24 -9.51
CA THR A 34 -5.55 6.93 -9.18
C THR A 34 -5.39 6.64 -7.69
N LEU A 35 -6.49 6.26 -7.04
CA LEU A 35 -6.50 5.83 -5.64
C LEU A 35 -7.16 4.47 -5.58
N VAL A 36 -6.44 3.48 -5.02
CA VAL A 36 -6.95 2.11 -4.94
C VAL A 36 -6.82 1.57 -3.52
N ASN A 37 -7.70 0.65 -3.16
CA ASN A 37 -7.59 -0.07 -1.89
C ASN A 37 -6.45 -1.09 -2.00
N ALA A 38 -5.45 -0.97 -1.13
CA ALA A 38 -4.28 -1.84 -1.17
C ALA A 38 -4.62 -3.32 -0.90
N ALA A 39 -5.74 -3.62 -0.25
CA ALA A 39 -6.19 -4.99 0.00
C ALA A 39 -6.92 -5.61 -1.20
N SER A 40 -7.15 -4.84 -2.27
CA SER A 40 -7.77 -5.36 -3.49
C SER A 40 -6.71 -5.91 -4.44
N MET A 41 -6.70 -7.22 -4.63
CA MET A 41 -5.70 -7.89 -5.47
C MET A 41 -5.72 -7.39 -6.91
N LEU A 42 -6.91 -7.25 -7.50
CA LEU A 42 -7.01 -6.77 -8.88
C LEU A 42 -6.48 -5.35 -9.03
N SER A 43 -6.82 -4.48 -8.08
CA SER A 43 -6.32 -3.11 -8.08
C SER A 43 -4.81 -3.06 -7.93
N MET A 44 -4.25 -3.90 -7.04
CA MET A 44 -2.80 -3.93 -6.81
C MET A 44 -2.04 -4.39 -8.06
N LEU A 45 -2.59 -5.32 -8.83
CA LEU A 45 -1.94 -5.79 -10.04
C LEU A 45 -1.83 -4.69 -11.10
N THR A 46 -2.73 -3.70 -11.08
CA THR A 46 -2.65 -2.55 -11.99
C THR A 46 -1.55 -1.56 -11.61
N MET A 47 -0.99 -1.69 -10.41
CA MET A 47 0.03 -0.78 -9.89
C MET A 47 1.46 -1.27 -10.12
N VAL A 48 1.63 -2.46 -10.70
CA VAL A 48 2.96 -3.02 -10.96
C VAL A 48 3.77 -2.10 -11.88
N GLY A 49 5.00 -1.84 -11.47
CA GLY A 49 5.90 -0.95 -12.21
C GLY A 49 5.72 0.52 -11.92
N LYS A 50 4.81 0.87 -11.02
CA LYS A 50 4.54 2.27 -10.66
C LYS A 50 5.14 2.62 -9.31
N THR A 51 5.44 3.91 -9.13
CA THR A 51 5.72 4.49 -7.83
C THR A 51 4.41 5.00 -7.27
N ALA A 52 4.08 4.61 -6.05
CA ALA A 52 2.82 4.98 -5.43
C ALA A 52 3.03 5.38 -3.98
N SER A 53 2.10 6.15 -3.44
CA SER A 53 2.10 6.49 -2.02
C SER A 53 1.17 5.53 -1.28
N VAL A 54 1.70 4.91 -0.23
CA VAL A 54 0.88 4.15 0.73
C VAL A 54 0.22 5.19 1.63
N VAL A 55 -1.10 5.13 1.73
CA VAL A 55 -1.90 6.13 2.43
C VAL A 55 -2.77 5.47 3.49
N ALA A 56 -2.79 6.07 4.68
CA ALA A 56 -3.69 5.68 5.76
C ALA A 56 -4.19 6.94 6.47
N ARG A 57 -5.30 6.83 7.19
CA ARG A 57 -5.84 7.96 7.93
C ARG A 57 -4.90 8.39 9.05
N ASP A 58 -4.85 9.68 9.32
CA ASP A 58 -3.95 10.27 10.32
C ASP A 58 -4.29 9.91 11.76
N ASP A 59 -5.49 9.42 12.00
CA ASP A 59 -5.91 8.99 13.34
C ASP A 59 -5.40 7.58 13.71
N ASN A 60 -4.69 6.92 12.81
CA ASN A 60 -4.03 5.65 13.09
C ASN A 60 -2.66 5.87 13.74
N ASP A 61 -2.14 4.83 14.38
CA ASP A 61 -0.83 4.89 15.01
C ASP A 61 0.28 5.01 13.97
N ALA A 62 1.05 6.10 14.05
CA ALA A 62 2.13 6.38 13.10
C ALA A 62 3.23 5.32 13.15
N GLN A 63 3.54 4.77 14.31
CA GLN A 63 4.56 3.72 14.47
C GLN A 63 4.12 2.44 13.75
N SER A 64 2.85 2.07 13.91
CA SER A 64 2.26 0.91 13.22
C SER A 64 2.31 1.10 11.71
N PHE A 65 1.96 2.29 11.23
CA PHE A 65 1.98 2.61 9.81
C PHE A 65 3.40 2.50 9.22
N LEU A 66 4.39 3.07 9.90
CA LEU A 66 5.78 3.01 9.43
C LEU A 66 6.31 1.57 9.39
N ARG A 67 5.91 0.74 10.36
CA ARG A 67 6.27 -0.66 10.38
C ARG A 67 5.66 -1.42 9.21
N LEU A 68 4.39 -1.16 8.91
CA LEU A 68 3.69 -1.75 7.77
C LEU A 68 4.37 -1.39 6.47
N VAL A 69 4.67 -0.11 6.25
CA VAL A 69 5.37 0.36 5.04
C VAL A 69 6.73 -0.32 4.90
N ARG A 70 7.44 -0.47 6.00
CA ARG A 70 8.76 -1.12 6.00
C ARG A 70 8.67 -2.57 5.53
N GLU A 71 7.59 -3.27 5.87
CA GLU A 71 7.35 -4.63 5.41
C GLU A 71 6.94 -4.69 3.94
N MET A 72 6.36 -3.63 3.43
CA MET A 72 5.92 -3.53 2.02
C MET A 72 7.07 -3.25 1.05
N VAL A 73 8.17 -2.71 1.53
CA VAL A 73 9.29 -2.29 0.67
C VAL A 73 10.16 -3.47 0.17
#